data_7477807df9ddc06f66af0c0ca7371534
#
_entry.id   7477807df9ddc06f66af0c0ca7371534
#
_cell.length_a   1.000
_cell.length_b   1.000
_cell.length_c   1.000
_cell.angle_alpha   90.00
_cell.angle_beta   90.00
_cell.angle_gamma   90.00
#
_symmetry.space_group_name_H-M   'P 1'
#
loop_
_entity.id
_entity.type
_entity.pdbx_description
1 polymer ?
#
loop_
_entity_poly.entity_id
_entity_poly.type
_entity_poly.pdbx_seq_one_letter_code
_entity_poly.pdbx_strand_id
1 'polypeptide(L)'
;MDKKKKDALMWVIGAALLVITVFSVRDTAREMMFDSKKVSSISEIEIPAVPDVKTDRDYGVVSAAEWSSYYPSIYESWEKNSGNVGHGGVRASYVDDDPDIKILYEPFGFSYDYTEAIGHSYTLDDIAETTRPHKLANCLTCKTPDFTAMVNNMGPEAYSIAFDDAYAKVSEPISCYSCHANTPGTIVITHDYMARAMNDEIEAGKVDAASVSCAQCHIEYYFDPETKATMTPYDSLDNFDPDSILAYYNAMG
;
A
#
# COMPACT_ATOMS: atom_id res chain seq x y z
N MET A 1 -62.03 -5.61 27.25
CA MET A 1 -60.65 -6.15 27.28
C MET A 1 -59.96 -5.55 28.52
N ASP A 2 -59.50 -6.42 29.39
CA ASP A 2 -58.85 -6.01 30.65
C ASP A 2 -57.58 -5.18 30.35
N LYS A 3 -57.27 -4.22 31.21
CA LYS A 3 -56.14 -3.29 31.05
C LYS A 3 -54.82 -4.07 30.77
N LYS A 4 -54.61 -5.15 31.50
CA LYS A 4 -53.42 -6.02 31.29
C LYS A 4 -53.33 -6.64 29.87
N LYS A 5 -54.50 -6.97 29.30
CA LYS A 5 -54.51 -7.50 27.90
C LYS A 5 -54.26 -6.41 26.85
N LYS A 6 -54.69 -5.16 27.13
CA LYS A 6 -54.37 -4.02 26.28
C LYS A 6 -52.89 -3.69 26.30
N ASP A 7 -52.29 -3.66 27.50
CA ASP A 7 -50.87 -3.36 27.66
C ASP A 7 -50.00 -4.46 27.02
N ALA A 8 -50.34 -5.73 27.18
CA ALA A 8 -49.68 -6.83 26.53
C ALA A 8 -49.75 -6.75 24.99
N LEU A 9 -50.93 -6.41 24.45
CA LEU A 9 -51.11 -6.25 23.02
C LEU A 9 -50.30 -5.07 22.46
N MET A 10 -50.23 -3.96 23.19
CA MET A 10 -49.38 -2.81 22.79
C MET A 10 -47.92 -3.16 22.77
N TRP A 11 -47.42 -3.95 23.73
CA TRP A 11 -46.03 -4.44 23.73
C TRP A 11 -45.73 -5.36 22.54
N VAL A 12 -46.65 -6.26 22.19
CA VAL A 12 -46.48 -7.14 21.04
C VAL A 12 -46.44 -6.36 19.73
N ILE A 13 -47.36 -5.37 19.58
CA ILE A 13 -47.40 -4.51 18.39
C ILE A 13 -46.10 -3.68 18.32
N GLY A 14 -45.67 -3.09 19.42
CA GLY A 14 -44.42 -2.30 19.48
C GLY A 14 -43.19 -3.14 19.11
N ALA A 15 -43.10 -4.35 19.62
CA ALA A 15 -42.00 -5.27 19.29
C ALA A 15 -42.03 -5.67 17.80
N ALA A 16 -43.23 -5.96 17.24
CA ALA A 16 -43.37 -6.29 15.82
C ALA A 16 -42.96 -5.13 14.91
N LEU A 17 -43.40 -3.89 15.26
CA LEU A 17 -43.00 -2.69 14.50
C LEU A 17 -41.48 -2.46 14.57
N LEU A 18 -40.85 -2.64 15.73
CA LEU A 18 -39.41 -2.51 15.88
C LEU A 18 -38.67 -3.50 14.99
N VAL A 19 -39.09 -4.76 14.99
CA VAL A 19 -38.50 -5.81 14.14
C VAL A 19 -38.65 -5.43 12.65
N ILE A 20 -39.83 -5.00 12.20
CA ILE A 20 -40.06 -4.58 10.82
C ILE A 20 -39.16 -3.41 10.46
N THR A 21 -39.01 -2.41 11.35
CA THR A 21 -38.16 -1.23 11.11
C THR A 21 -36.71 -1.63 10.97
N VAL A 22 -36.20 -2.52 11.87
CA VAL A 22 -34.82 -3.00 11.81
C VAL A 22 -34.53 -3.76 10.51
N PHE A 23 -35.44 -4.62 10.08
CA PHE A 23 -35.27 -5.34 8.82
C PHE A 23 -35.33 -4.41 7.60
N SER A 24 -36.29 -3.45 7.58
CA SER A 24 -36.38 -2.49 6.48
C SER A 24 -35.14 -1.59 6.38
N VAL A 25 -34.64 -1.08 7.49
CA VAL A 25 -33.38 -0.28 7.52
C VAL A 25 -32.19 -1.11 7.06
N ARG A 26 -32.10 -2.37 7.51
CA ARG A 26 -31.03 -3.29 7.09
C ARG A 26 -31.07 -3.58 5.59
N ASP A 27 -32.24 -3.82 5.03
CA ASP A 27 -32.39 -4.14 3.61
C ASP A 27 -32.11 -2.90 2.74
N THR A 28 -32.59 -1.70 3.15
CA THR A 28 -32.29 -0.44 2.48
C THR A 28 -30.78 -0.10 2.57
N ALA A 29 -30.16 -0.31 3.72
CA ALA A 29 -28.70 -0.12 3.88
C ALA A 29 -27.90 -1.12 3.02
N ARG A 30 -28.41 -2.34 2.88
CA ARG A 30 -27.78 -3.36 2.04
C ARG A 30 -27.92 -3.02 0.54
N GLU A 31 -29.06 -2.53 0.11
CA GLU A 31 -29.25 -2.04 -1.26
C GLU A 31 -28.39 -0.79 -1.56
N MET A 32 -28.23 0.13 -0.60
CA MET A 32 -27.35 1.28 -0.76
C MET A 32 -25.86 0.93 -0.78
N MET A 33 -25.44 -0.10 -0.03
CA MET A 33 -24.05 -0.57 0.00
C MET A 33 -23.70 -1.47 -1.18
N PHE A 34 -24.66 -2.19 -1.74
CA PHE A 34 -24.45 -3.16 -2.80
C PHE A 34 -25.40 -2.94 -3.98
N ASP A 35 -25.34 -1.77 -4.62
CA ASP A 35 -25.90 -1.64 -5.96
C ASP A 35 -24.96 -2.34 -6.96
N SER A 36 -25.02 -3.66 -6.96
CA SER A 36 -24.25 -4.52 -7.86
C SER A 36 -24.50 -4.24 -9.36
N LYS A 37 -25.58 -3.55 -9.69
CA LYS A 37 -25.88 -3.12 -11.07
C LYS A 37 -24.99 -1.96 -11.53
N LYS A 38 -24.47 -1.13 -10.60
CA LYS A 38 -23.51 -0.08 -10.96
C LYS A 38 -22.11 -0.63 -11.24
N VAL A 39 -21.72 -1.73 -10.59
CA VAL A 39 -20.41 -2.37 -10.81
C VAL A 39 -20.37 -3.13 -12.13
N SER A 40 -21.49 -3.69 -12.58
CA SER A 40 -21.54 -4.40 -13.88
C SER A 40 -21.44 -3.48 -15.10
N SER A 41 -21.63 -2.15 -14.94
CA SER A 41 -21.46 -1.20 -16.04
C SER A 41 -20.00 -0.77 -16.27
N ILE A 42 -19.09 -1.13 -15.35
CA ILE A 42 -17.64 -0.83 -15.50
C ILE A 42 -16.99 -1.80 -16.49
N SER A 43 -17.56 -2.98 -16.72
CA SER A 43 -17.03 -3.97 -17.66
C SER A 43 -17.15 -3.56 -19.16
N GLU A 44 -17.82 -2.46 -19.47
CA GLU A 44 -17.96 -1.94 -20.84
C GLU A 44 -17.11 -0.69 -21.11
N ILE A 45 -16.27 -0.26 -20.15
CA ILE A 45 -15.33 0.83 -20.40
C ILE A 45 -14.18 0.27 -21.27
N GLU A 46 -14.13 0.70 -22.51
CA GLU A 46 -13.00 0.41 -23.38
C GLU A 46 -11.76 1.08 -22.77
N ILE A 47 -10.85 0.25 -22.25
CA ILE A 47 -9.58 0.76 -21.70
C ILE A 47 -8.75 1.22 -22.88
N PRO A 48 -8.41 2.52 -22.99
CA PRO A 48 -7.56 3.00 -24.07
C PRO A 48 -6.25 2.22 -24.12
N ALA A 49 -5.72 1.98 -25.33
CA ALA A 49 -4.42 1.36 -25.48
C ALA A 49 -3.36 2.16 -24.69
N VAL A 50 -2.55 1.45 -23.91
CA VAL A 50 -1.46 2.08 -23.17
C VAL A 50 -0.48 2.72 -24.17
N PRO A 51 -0.16 4.01 -24.04
CA PRO A 51 0.80 4.67 -24.89
C PRO A 51 2.20 4.03 -24.75
N ASP A 52 2.91 3.89 -25.88
CA ASP A 52 4.32 3.47 -25.88
C ASP A 52 5.21 4.67 -25.53
N VAL A 53 5.39 4.94 -24.26
CA VAL A 53 6.24 6.03 -23.76
C VAL A 53 7.66 5.51 -23.64
N LYS A 54 8.59 6.19 -24.31
CA LYS A 54 10.03 5.90 -24.21
C LYS A 54 10.66 6.76 -23.14
N THR A 55 11.64 6.18 -22.45
CA THR A 55 12.46 6.89 -21.48
C THR A 55 13.93 6.60 -21.71
N ASP A 56 14.77 7.59 -21.44
CA ASP A 56 16.23 7.46 -21.48
C ASP A 56 16.82 7.17 -20.09
N ARG A 57 15.98 6.88 -19.09
CA ARG A 57 16.42 6.58 -17.72
C ARG A 57 17.10 5.22 -17.65
N ASP A 58 18.14 5.11 -16.85
CA ASP A 58 19.08 3.97 -16.80
C ASP A 58 18.42 2.60 -16.67
N TYR A 59 17.36 2.48 -15.90
CA TYR A 59 16.66 1.20 -15.67
C TYR A 59 15.30 1.12 -16.35
N GLY A 60 15.01 2.04 -17.29
CA GLY A 60 13.79 2.01 -18.10
C GLY A 60 12.51 2.34 -17.33
N VAL A 61 12.61 2.97 -16.17
CA VAL A 61 11.45 3.46 -15.41
C VAL A 61 10.90 4.71 -16.08
N VAL A 62 9.70 4.66 -16.63
CA VAL A 62 8.99 5.85 -17.10
C VAL A 62 8.48 6.61 -15.90
N SER A 63 8.95 7.85 -15.71
CA SER A 63 8.61 8.69 -14.56
C SER A 63 7.15 9.15 -14.58
N ALA A 64 6.64 9.57 -13.42
CA ALA A 64 5.32 10.19 -13.33
C ALA A 64 5.21 11.42 -14.23
N ALA A 65 6.29 12.21 -14.33
CA ALA A 65 6.33 13.41 -15.19
C ALA A 65 6.23 13.05 -16.69
N GLU A 66 6.87 11.98 -17.14
CA GLU A 66 6.73 11.49 -18.53
C GLU A 66 5.30 11.00 -18.82
N TRP A 67 4.62 10.41 -17.82
CA TRP A 67 3.23 10.01 -17.93
C TRP A 67 2.23 11.16 -17.88
N SER A 68 2.62 12.34 -17.37
CA SER A 68 1.70 13.46 -17.13
C SER A 68 0.96 13.95 -18.38
N SER A 69 1.59 13.84 -19.56
CA SER A 69 0.97 14.24 -20.83
C SER A 69 -0.17 13.31 -21.26
N TYR A 70 -0.18 12.07 -20.79
CA TYR A 70 -1.19 11.06 -21.10
C TYR A 70 -2.25 10.94 -19.99
N TYR A 71 -1.84 11.15 -18.75
CA TYR A 71 -2.69 10.99 -17.56
C TYR A 71 -2.61 12.21 -16.62
N PRO A 72 -2.94 13.44 -17.13
CA PRO A 72 -2.68 14.67 -16.37
C PRO A 72 -3.41 14.72 -15.04
N SER A 73 -4.65 14.28 -14.95
CA SER A 73 -5.44 14.30 -13.71
C SER A 73 -4.88 13.33 -12.65
N ILE A 74 -4.35 12.17 -13.09
CA ILE A 74 -3.72 11.20 -12.18
C ILE A 74 -2.41 11.76 -11.68
N TYR A 75 -1.58 12.33 -12.57
CA TYR A 75 -0.33 12.98 -12.21
C TYR A 75 -0.56 14.12 -11.20
N GLU A 76 -1.51 15.01 -11.47
CA GLU A 76 -1.86 16.11 -10.57
C GLU A 76 -2.33 15.62 -9.19
N SER A 77 -3.07 14.52 -9.16
CA SER A 77 -3.50 13.90 -7.90
C SER A 77 -2.31 13.30 -7.13
N TRP A 78 -1.39 12.64 -7.82
CA TRP A 78 -0.17 12.08 -7.23
C TRP A 78 0.77 13.17 -6.71
N GLU A 79 0.97 14.26 -7.48
CA GLU A 79 1.82 15.38 -7.11
C GLU A 79 1.35 16.07 -5.81
N LYS A 80 0.04 16.11 -5.57
CA LYS A 80 -0.54 16.67 -4.32
C LYS A 80 -0.12 15.92 -3.06
N ASN A 81 0.39 14.69 -3.17
CA ASN A 81 0.92 13.96 -2.01
C ASN A 81 2.23 14.55 -1.48
N SER A 82 2.96 15.31 -2.31
CA SER A 82 4.26 15.88 -1.91
C SER A 82 4.20 16.93 -0.80
N GLY A 83 3.02 17.39 -0.42
CA GLY A 83 2.86 18.43 0.59
C GLY A 83 2.38 17.94 1.95
N ASN A 84 1.99 16.68 2.09
CA ASN A 84 1.26 16.16 3.26
C ASN A 84 0.26 17.19 3.81
N VAL A 85 -0.54 17.73 2.90
CA VAL A 85 -1.50 18.77 3.23
C VAL A 85 -2.75 18.05 3.72
N GLY A 86 -2.94 18.00 5.03
CA GLY A 86 -4.13 17.45 5.65
C GLY A 86 -5.42 18.18 5.26
N HIS A 87 -6.53 17.73 5.76
CA HIS A 87 -7.81 18.41 5.59
C HIS A 87 -7.70 19.88 6.03
N GLY A 88 -7.86 20.80 5.08
CA GLY A 88 -7.78 22.24 5.34
C GLY A 88 -6.50 22.94 4.88
N GLY A 89 -5.62 22.25 4.16
CA GLY A 89 -4.45 22.88 3.51
C GLY A 89 -3.27 23.17 4.44
N VAL A 90 -3.23 22.56 5.62
CA VAL A 90 -2.14 22.70 6.59
C VAL A 90 -1.42 21.35 6.70
N ARG A 91 -0.09 21.37 6.67
CA ARG A 91 0.71 20.16 6.97
C ARG A 91 0.33 19.65 8.34
N ALA A 92 -0.18 18.43 8.41
CA ALA A 92 -0.50 17.77 9.65
C ALA A 92 0.73 17.02 10.16
N SER A 93 1.06 17.19 11.44
CA SER A 93 2.00 16.36 12.16
C SER A 93 1.21 15.55 13.18
N TYR A 94 1.04 14.27 12.93
CA TYR A 94 0.37 13.38 13.90
C TYR A 94 1.19 13.22 15.20
N VAL A 95 2.52 13.35 15.09
CA VAL A 95 3.42 13.30 16.26
C VAL A 95 3.30 14.56 17.11
N ASP A 96 3.02 15.71 16.49
CA ASP A 96 2.76 16.96 17.24
C ASP A 96 1.38 16.95 17.89
N ASP A 97 0.39 16.39 17.18
CA ASP A 97 -0.99 16.27 17.66
C ASP A 97 -1.12 15.19 18.75
N ASP A 98 -0.39 14.08 18.62
CA ASP A 98 -0.38 12.95 19.56
C ASP A 98 1.07 12.47 19.84
N PRO A 99 1.78 13.15 20.76
CA PRO A 99 3.18 12.81 21.07
C PRO A 99 3.38 11.39 21.61
N ASP A 100 2.33 10.77 22.16
CA ASP A 100 2.37 9.42 22.70
C ASP A 100 2.60 8.36 21.61
N ILE A 101 2.41 8.69 20.32
CA ILE A 101 2.75 7.82 19.19
C ILE A 101 4.23 7.38 19.27
N LYS A 102 5.13 8.23 19.72
CA LYS A 102 6.56 7.90 19.88
C LYS A 102 6.81 6.75 20.85
N ILE A 103 5.97 6.63 21.90
CA ILE A 103 6.10 5.57 22.91
C ILE A 103 5.95 4.19 22.28
N LEU A 104 5.13 4.05 21.24
CA LEU A 104 4.93 2.79 20.53
C LEU A 104 6.20 2.26 19.87
N TYR A 105 7.13 3.15 19.53
CA TYR A 105 8.38 2.83 18.84
C TYR A 105 9.60 2.84 19.76
N GLU A 106 9.46 3.31 20.99
CA GLU A 106 10.58 3.56 21.92
C GLU A 106 11.52 2.37 22.15
N PRO A 107 11.07 1.11 22.20
CA PRO A 107 11.97 -0.04 22.38
C PRO A 107 12.77 -0.41 21.12
N PHE A 108 12.47 0.15 19.96
CA PHE A 108 13.12 -0.17 18.70
C PHE A 108 14.21 0.84 18.38
N GLY A 109 15.39 0.37 17.94
CA GLY A 109 16.56 1.23 17.66
C GLY A 109 16.31 2.33 16.63
N PHE A 110 15.34 2.16 15.73
CA PHE A 110 14.96 3.17 14.74
C PHE A 110 13.94 4.20 15.25
N SER A 111 13.41 4.06 16.46
CA SER A 111 12.47 5.02 17.04
C SER A 111 13.11 6.34 17.44
N TYR A 112 14.41 6.35 17.64
CA TYR A 112 15.15 7.59 18.01
C TYR A 112 15.03 8.68 16.96
N ASP A 113 14.80 8.30 15.70
CA ASP A 113 14.76 9.18 14.54
C ASP A 113 13.45 9.00 13.76
N TYR A 114 12.36 8.77 14.49
CA TYR A 114 11.04 8.67 13.86
C TYR A 114 10.67 9.99 13.21
N THR A 115 10.57 9.96 11.89
CA THR A 115 10.01 11.02 11.07
C THR A 115 8.72 10.54 10.44
N GLU A 116 7.70 11.38 10.40
CA GLU A 116 6.46 11.06 9.71
C GLU A 116 6.70 11.02 8.20
N ALA A 117 6.28 9.93 7.56
CA ALA A 117 6.25 9.86 6.11
C ALA A 117 5.26 10.89 5.54
N ILE A 118 5.70 11.66 4.55
CA ILE A 118 4.93 12.80 4.01
C ILE A 118 4.06 12.39 2.83
N GLY A 119 4.30 11.23 2.23
CA GLY A 119 3.55 10.71 1.10
C GLY A 119 4.44 10.07 0.04
N HIS A 120 3.83 9.38 -0.92
CA HIS A 120 4.55 8.61 -1.93
C HIS A 120 5.47 9.47 -2.79
N SER A 121 5.02 10.63 -3.23
CA SER A 121 5.82 11.56 -4.05
C SER A 121 6.97 12.24 -3.30
N TYR A 122 7.07 12.04 -1.97
CA TYR A 122 8.11 12.62 -1.11
C TYR A 122 9.09 11.59 -0.56
N THR A 123 8.99 10.34 -0.96
CA THR A 123 9.73 9.22 -0.34
C THR A 123 11.25 9.32 -0.48
N LEU A 124 11.76 9.96 -1.54
CA LEU A 124 13.20 10.17 -1.70
C LEU A 124 13.71 11.30 -0.80
N ASP A 125 12.96 12.38 -0.66
CA ASP A 125 13.33 13.47 0.25
C ASP A 125 13.25 12.99 1.71
N ASP A 126 12.19 12.24 2.05
CA ASP A 126 11.98 11.66 3.37
C ASP A 126 13.15 10.74 3.78
N ILE A 127 13.63 9.86 2.88
CA ILE A 127 14.78 9.00 3.17
C ILE A 127 16.11 9.79 3.23
N ALA A 128 16.24 10.90 2.51
CA ALA A 128 17.42 11.75 2.56
C ALA A 128 17.48 12.59 3.83
N GLU A 129 16.33 13.02 4.35
CA GLU A 129 16.22 13.86 5.55
C GLU A 129 16.30 13.04 6.85
N THR A 130 16.10 11.72 6.81
CA THR A 130 16.14 10.90 8.02
C THR A 130 17.54 10.82 8.59
N THR A 131 17.64 10.92 9.92
CA THR A 131 18.90 10.72 10.64
C THR A 131 19.19 9.26 10.95
N ARG A 132 18.31 8.33 10.56
CA ARG A 132 18.54 6.90 10.68
C ARG A 132 19.81 6.49 9.91
N PRO A 133 20.68 5.68 10.50
CA PRO A 133 21.85 5.20 9.80
C PRO A 133 21.43 4.26 8.66
N HIS A 134 21.48 4.76 7.43
CA HIS A 134 21.32 3.98 6.22
C HIS A 134 22.67 3.78 5.55
N LYS A 135 23.12 2.54 5.47
CA LYS A 135 24.47 2.21 4.95
C LYS A 135 24.42 1.55 3.59
N LEU A 136 23.34 0.85 3.29
CA LEU A 136 23.18 0.05 2.09
C LEU A 136 21.90 0.42 1.33
N ALA A 137 21.91 0.11 0.06
CA ALA A 137 20.83 0.42 -0.86
C ALA A 137 19.50 -0.27 -0.54
N ASN A 138 19.51 -1.33 0.28
CA ASN A 138 18.27 -1.99 0.72
C ASN A 138 17.30 -1.04 1.43
N CYS A 139 17.76 0.07 2.00
CA CYS A 139 16.89 1.13 2.53
C CYS A 139 16.03 1.81 1.46
N LEU A 140 16.39 1.70 0.17
CA LEU A 140 15.65 2.28 -0.96
C LEU A 140 14.51 1.37 -1.46
N THR A 141 14.40 0.14 -1.00
CA THR A 141 13.43 -0.86 -1.52
C THR A 141 12.01 -0.31 -1.61
N CYS A 142 11.53 0.35 -0.55
CA CYS A 142 10.17 0.91 -0.49
C CYS A 142 10.16 2.43 -0.68
N LYS A 143 11.11 2.98 -1.44
CA LYS A 143 11.25 4.44 -1.60
C LYS A 143 11.26 4.89 -3.06
N THR A 144 11.64 4.01 -3.98
CA THR A 144 11.83 4.40 -5.38
C THR A 144 11.69 3.20 -6.33
N PRO A 145 10.94 3.36 -7.44
CA PRO A 145 10.88 2.35 -8.49
C PRO A 145 12.20 2.19 -9.25
N ASP A 146 13.06 3.21 -9.25
CA ASP A 146 14.38 3.11 -9.88
C ASP A 146 15.21 2.01 -9.20
N PHE A 147 15.17 1.93 -7.86
CA PHE A 147 15.87 0.87 -7.14
C PHE A 147 15.22 -0.50 -7.36
N THR A 148 13.89 -0.57 -7.41
CA THR A 148 13.18 -1.80 -7.77
C THR A 148 13.62 -2.30 -9.15
N ALA A 149 13.68 -1.42 -10.14
CA ALA A 149 14.15 -1.77 -11.47
C ALA A 149 15.64 -2.13 -11.50
N MET A 150 16.47 -1.45 -10.67
CA MET A 150 17.87 -1.81 -10.48
C MET A 150 18.02 -3.25 -9.96
N VAL A 151 17.27 -3.64 -8.93
CA VAL A 151 17.25 -5.01 -8.40
C VAL A 151 16.82 -6.01 -9.47
N ASN A 152 15.77 -5.71 -10.20
CA ASN A 152 15.26 -6.59 -11.26
C ASN A 152 16.26 -6.77 -12.42
N ASN A 153 17.12 -5.79 -12.67
CA ASN A 153 18.15 -5.85 -13.70
C ASN A 153 19.48 -6.48 -13.24
N MET A 154 19.91 -6.17 -12.02
CA MET A 154 21.21 -6.60 -11.50
C MET A 154 21.13 -7.85 -10.64
N GLY A 155 19.96 -8.13 -10.06
CA GLY A 155 19.81 -9.17 -9.05
C GLY A 155 20.12 -8.70 -7.63
N PRO A 156 20.29 -9.65 -6.70
CA PRO A 156 20.43 -9.34 -5.26
C PRO A 156 21.66 -8.50 -4.91
N GLU A 157 22.69 -8.44 -5.76
CA GLU A 157 23.86 -7.59 -5.51
C GLU A 157 23.49 -6.11 -5.37
N ALA A 158 22.40 -5.67 -5.98
CA ALA A 158 21.92 -4.30 -5.86
C ALA A 158 21.69 -3.88 -4.40
N TYR A 159 21.22 -4.78 -3.55
CA TYR A 159 20.95 -4.51 -2.14
C TYR A 159 22.19 -4.18 -1.31
N SER A 160 23.36 -4.64 -1.75
CA SER A 160 24.64 -4.46 -1.07
C SER A 160 25.44 -3.24 -1.55
N ILE A 161 24.94 -2.49 -2.51
CA ILE A 161 25.54 -1.22 -2.93
C ILE A 161 25.51 -0.24 -1.75
N ALA A 162 26.54 0.60 -1.62
CA ALA A 162 26.53 1.66 -0.63
C ALA A 162 25.32 2.61 -0.88
N PHE A 163 24.67 3.05 0.19
CA PHE A 163 23.45 3.87 0.06
C PHE A 163 23.67 5.09 -0.84
N ASP A 164 24.71 5.86 -0.60
CA ASP A 164 25.00 7.09 -1.34
C ASP A 164 25.23 6.82 -2.84
N ASP A 165 25.88 5.71 -3.17
CA ASP A 165 26.15 5.30 -4.56
C ASP A 165 24.88 4.88 -5.29
N ALA A 166 23.95 4.26 -4.59
CA ALA A 166 22.63 3.89 -5.15
C ALA A 166 21.70 5.12 -5.20
N TYR A 167 21.69 5.92 -4.13
CA TYR A 167 20.87 7.12 -4.05
C TYR A 167 21.19 8.12 -5.16
N ALA A 168 22.46 8.26 -5.53
CA ALA A 168 22.90 9.12 -6.63
C ALA A 168 22.37 8.67 -8.02
N LYS A 169 21.84 7.45 -8.13
CA LYS A 169 21.32 6.88 -9.39
C LYS A 169 19.79 6.85 -9.46
N VAL A 170 19.11 7.18 -8.39
CA VAL A 170 17.65 7.19 -8.32
C VAL A 170 17.14 8.63 -8.28
N SER A 171 15.98 8.87 -8.87
CA SER A 171 15.39 10.20 -8.91
C SER A 171 13.86 10.18 -8.93
N GLU A 172 13.25 9.01 -9.12
CA GLU A 172 11.81 8.85 -9.13
C GLU A 172 11.34 8.37 -7.76
N PRO A 173 10.53 9.13 -7.00
CA PRO A 173 9.91 8.63 -5.78
C PRO A 173 8.85 7.56 -6.10
N ILE A 174 8.16 7.02 -5.10
CA ILE A 174 7.07 6.08 -5.33
C ILE A 174 6.03 6.70 -6.26
N SER A 175 5.86 6.11 -7.44
CA SER A 175 5.03 6.66 -8.52
C SER A 175 4.32 5.55 -9.31
N CYS A 176 3.85 5.88 -10.51
CA CYS A 176 3.08 4.99 -11.38
C CYS A 176 3.76 3.61 -11.57
N TYR A 177 5.07 3.59 -11.80
CA TYR A 177 5.83 2.37 -12.02
C TYR A 177 5.73 1.39 -10.84
N SER A 178 5.69 1.88 -9.62
CA SER A 178 5.69 1.04 -8.41
C SER A 178 4.51 0.04 -8.35
N CYS A 179 3.38 0.39 -9.01
CA CYS A 179 2.19 -0.44 -9.06
C CYS A 179 1.86 -0.97 -10.47
N HIS A 180 2.37 -0.32 -11.52
CA HIS A 180 1.98 -0.58 -12.91
C HIS A 180 3.15 -0.99 -13.81
N ALA A 181 4.39 -0.96 -13.31
CA ALA A 181 5.56 -0.95 -14.18
C ALA A 181 5.40 0.14 -15.26
N ASN A 182 5.63 -0.17 -16.54
CA ASN A 182 5.34 0.77 -17.64
C ASN A 182 4.02 0.44 -18.36
N THR A 183 3.06 -0.18 -17.68
CA THR A 183 1.77 -0.61 -18.25
C THR A 183 0.58 -0.02 -17.45
N PRO A 184 0.36 1.30 -17.49
CA PRO A 184 -0.77 1.93 -16.80
C PRO A 184 -2.09 1.24 -17.10
N GLY A 185 -2.94 1.09 -16.07
CA GLY A 185 -4.20 0.35 -16.17
C GLY A 185 -4.09 -1.14 -15.81
N THR A 186 -2.87 -1.69 -15.72
CA THR A 186 -2.63 -3.07 -15.25
C THR A 186 -1.83 -3.01 -13.96
N ILE A 187 -2.26 -3.72 -12.93
CA ILE A 187 -1.47 -3.87 -11.70
C ILE A 187 -0.37 -4.92 -11.94
N VAL A 188 0.84 -4.56 -11.59
CA VAL A 188 2.04 -5.40 -11.67
C VAL A 188 2.72 -5.41 -10.31
N ILE A 189 3.04 -6.59 -9.80
CA ILE A 189 3.86 -6.72 -8.60
C ILE A 189 5.31 -6.55 -9.02
N THR A 190 5.89 -5.40 -8.73
CA THR A 190 7.20 -4.98 -9.25
C THR A 190 8.36 -5.45 -8.39
N HIS A 191 8.14 -5.66 -7.08
CA HIS A 191 9.17 -6.16 -6.16
C HIS A 191 9.26 -7.68 -6.24
N ASP A 192 10.45 -8.19 -6.53
CA ASP A 192 10.71 -9.61 -6.76
C ASP A 192 10.37 -10.50 -5.57
N TYR A 193 10.65 -10.06 -4.34
CA TYR A 193 10.31 -10.82 -3.13
C TYR A 193 8.79 -11.00 -2.96
N MET A 194 8.02 -9.98 -3.29
CA MET A 194 6.56 -10.05 -3.22
C MET A 194 5.97 -10.83 -4.40
N ALA A 195 6.55 -10.67 -5.59
CA ALA A 195 6.14 -11.44 -6.76
C ALA A 195 6.33 -12.94 -6.54
N ARG A 196 7.46 -13.35 -5.94
CA ARG A 196 7.72 -14.76 -5.59
C ARG A 196 6.71 -15.31 -4.58
N ALA A 197 6.30 -14.49 -3.62
CA ALA A 197 5.38 -14.93 -2.58
C ALA A 197 3.91 -15.00 -3.06
N MET A 198 3.50 -14.11 -3.95
CA MET A 198 2.07 -13.86 -4.17
C MET A 198 1.57 -13.99 -5.61
N ASN A 199 2.44 -14.12 -6.62
CA ASN A 199 1.94 -14.19 -8.01
C ASN A 199 1.04 -15.41 -8.25
N ASP A 200 1.41 -16.58 -7.75
CA ASP A 200 0.59 -17.80 -7.89
C ASP A 200 -0.77 -17.65 -7.18
N GLU A 201 -0.80 -16.94 -6.06
CA GLU A 201 -2.02 -16.66 -5.29
C GLU A 201 -2.94 -15.67 -6.01
N ILE A 202 -2.35 -14.68 -6.70
CA ILE A 202 -3.07 -13.73 -7.57
C ILE A 202 -3.64 -14.46 -8.78
N GLU A 203 -2.85 -15.28 -9.48
CA GLU A 203 -3.28 -16.04 -10.65
C GLU A 203 -4.39 -17.05 -10.30
N ALA A 204 -4.32 -17.64 -9.09
CA ALA A 204 -5.36 -18.50 -8.59
C ALA A 204 -6.64 -17.76 -8.13
N GLY A 205 -6.65 -16.43 -8.16
CA GLY A 205 -7.77 -15.59 -7.73
C GLY A 205 -8.04 -15.63 -6.22
N LYS A 206 -7.05 -15.99 -5.40
CA LYS A 206 -7.17 -16.06 -3.95
C LYS A 206 -6.95 -14.69 -3.29
N VAL A 207 -6.20 -13.80 -3.94
CA VAL A 207 -5.94 -12.44 -3.49
C VAL A 207 -5.97 -11.47 -4.67
N ASP A 208 -6.40 -10.24 -4.43
CA ASP A 208 -6.44 -9.20 -5.44
C ASP A 208 -5.06 -8.56 -5.63
N ALA A 209 -4.59 -8.47 -6.87
CA ALA A 209 -3.34 -7.83 -7.23
C ALA A 209 -3.24 -6.38 -6.72
N ALA A 210 -4.36 -5.63 -6.67
CA ALA A 210 -4.38 -4.28 -6.15
C ALA A 210 -4.05 -4.22 -4.65
N SER A 211 -4.50 -5.21 -3.87
CA SER A 211 -4.14 -5.33 -2.46
C SER A 211 -2.67 -5.69 -2.28
N VAL A 212 -2.16 -6.63 -3.08
CA VAL A 212 -0.76 -7.05 -3.04
C VAL A 212 0.18 -5.91 -3.48
N SER A 213 -0.25 -5.04 -4.39
CA SER A 213 0.56 -3.88 -4.80
C SER A 213 0.87 -2.91 -3.66
N CYS A 214 -0.06 -2.73 -2.72
CA CYS A 214 0.21 -1.97 -1.49
C CYS A 214 1.12 -2.76 -0.53
N ALA A 215 0.88 -4.06 -0.43
CA ALA A 215 1.63 -4.96 0.44
C ALA A 215 3.13 -5.05 0.08
N GLN A 216 3.53 -4.74 -1.16
CA GLN A 216 4.95 -4.70 -1.54
C GLN A 216 5.82 -3.87 -0.60
N CYS A 217 5.25 -2.82 0.01
CA CYS A 217 5.95 -1.92 0.93
C CYS A 217 5.30 -1.86 2.31
N HIS A 218 3.98 -2.11 2.43
CA HIS A 218 3.19 -1.97 3.64
C HIS A 218 2.88 -3.33 4.28
N ILE A 219 3.93 -4.13 4.51
CA ILE A 219 3.81 -5.47 5.07
C ILE A 219 5.06 -5.84 5.87
N GLU A 220 5.01 -6.95 6.59
CA GLU A 220 6.15 -7.49 7.30
C GLU A 220 7.22 -7.99 6.32
N TYR A 221 8.45 -7.54 6.50
CA TYR A 221 9.64 -7.93 5.75
C TYR A 221 10.88 -7.88 6.65
N TYR A 222 11.95 -8.50 6.20
CA TYR A 222 13.27 -8.40 6.84
C TYR A 222 14.36 -8.26 5.78
N PHE A 223 15.57 -7.90 6.23
CA PHE A 223 16.76 -7.94 5.38
C PHE A 223 17.55 -9.20 5.66
N ASP A 224 17.76 -10.00 4.64
CA ASP A 224 18.57 -11.18 4.74
C ASP A 224 19.98 -10.85 5.29
N PRO A 225 20.47 -11.54 6.33
CA PRO A 225 21.72 -11.18 6.99
C PRO A 225 22.96 -11.36 6.11
N GLU A 226 22.92 -12.20 5.08
CA GLU A 226 24.03 -12.47 4.18
C GLU A 226 23.96 -11.60 2.92
N THR A 227 22.87 -11.68 2.19
CA THR A 227 22.66 -11.00 0.89
C THR A 227 22.21 -9.57 1.02
N LYS A 228 21.69 -9.16 2.18
CA LYS A 228 21.06 -7.86 2.44
C LYS A 228 19.77 -7.63 1.65
N ALA A 229 19.31 -8.63 0.92
CA ALA A 229 18.09 -8.57 0.15
C ALA A 229 16.86 -8.39 1.06
N THR A 230 15.87 -7.70 0.54
CA THR A 230 14.55 -7.64 1.18
C THR A 230 13.83 -8.97 0.95
N MET A 231 13.35 -9.57 2.03
CA MET A 231 12.69 -10.87 2.06
C MET A 231 11.41 -10.81 2.87
N THR A 232 10.49 -11.70 2.58
CA THR A 232 9.27 -11.91 3.37
C THR A 232 9.39 -13.16 4.24
N PRO A 233 8.82 -13.18 5.46
CA PRO A 233 8.79 -14.38 6.31
C PRO A 233 7.70 -15.38 5.91
N TYR A 234 7.13 -15.23 4.73
CA TYR A 234 6.10 -16.06 4.12
C TYR A 234 6.39 -16.18 2.61
N ASP A 235 5.90 -17.24 1.99
CA ASP A 235 6.02 -17.53 0.56
C ASP A 235 4.67 -17.81 -0.13
N SER A 236 3.56 -17.76 0.62
CA SER A 236 2.20 -17.95 0.13
C SER A 236 1.18 -17.46 1.16
N LEU A 237 -0.12 -17.48 0.82
CA LEU A 237 -1.19 -17.19 1.77
C LEU A 237 -1.32 -18.28 2.86
N ASP A 238 -0.83 -19.48 2.63
CA ASP A 238 -0.96 -20.59 3.58
C ASP A 238 -0.12 -20.38 4.85
N ASN A 239 0.93 -19.57 4.77
CA ASN A 239 1.80 -19.20 5.90
C ASN A 239 1.83 -17.66 6.16
N PHE A 240 0.79 -16.97 5.67
CA PHE A 240 0.59 -15.54 5.85
C PHE A 240 -0.30 -15.26 7.07
N ASP A 241 0.07 -15.79 8.21
CA ASP A 241 -0.62 -15.59 9.48
C ASP A 241 0.38 -15.31 10.60
N PRO A 242 -0.02 -14.65 11.70
CA PRO A 242 0.88 -14.24 12.76
C PRO A 242 1.66 -15.39 13.42
N ASP A 243 1.05 -16.57 13.55
CA ASP A 243 1.70 -17.71 14.20
C ASP A 243 2.77 -18.32 13.29
N SER A 244 2.51 -18.43 12.00
CA SER A 244 3.47 -18.88 10.99
C SER A 244 4.66 -17.91 10.87
N ILE A 245 4.39 -16.61 10.84
CA ILE A 245 5.43 -15.57 10.81
C ILE A 245 6.29 -15.61 12.07
N LEU A 246 5.66 -15.74 13.25
CA LEU A 246 6.39 -15.87 14.51
C LEU A 246 7.23 -17.14 14.53
N ALA A 247 6.69 -18.27 14.05
CA ALA A 247 7.43 -19.54 13.97
C ALA A 247 8.65 -19.41 13.02
N TYR A 248 8.49 -18.70 11.90
CA TYR A 248 9.58 -18.41 10.97
C TYR A 248 10.73 -17.66 11.65
N TYR A 249 10.45 -16.56 12.34
CA TYR A 249 11.47 -15.77 13.04
C TYR A 249 12.12 -16.55 14.20
N ASN A 250 11.36 -17.34 14.95
CA ASN A 250 11.90 -18.20 16.00
C ASN A 250 12.87 -19.26 15.44
N ALA A 251 12.66 -19.70 14.21
CA ALA A 251 13.56 -20.67 13.57
C ALA A 251 14.85 -20.03 13.04
N MET A 252 14.83 -18.72 12.78
CA MET A 252 16.02 -17.97 12.37
C MET A 252 16.96 -17.62 13.53
N GLY A 253 16.48 -17.68 14.79
CA GLY A 253 17.22 -17.35 16.01
C GLY A 253 17.04 -15.91 16.38
#